data_94804d3b99effa346fdafaf0060325bf
#
_entry.id   94804d3b99effa346fdafaf0060325bf
#
_cell.length_a   1.000
_cell.length_b   1.000
_cell.length_c   1.000
_cell.angle_alpha   90.00
_cell.angle_beta   90.00
_cell.angle_gamma   90.00
#
_symmetry.space_group_name_H-M   'P 1'
#
loop_
_entity.id
_entity.type
_entity.pdbx_description
1 polymer ?
#
loop_
_entity_poly.entity_id
_entity_poly.type
_entity_poly.pdbx_seq_one_letter_code
_entity_poly.pdbx_strand_id
1 'polypeptide(L)'
;MTRARIATICQNGQFFSTVEQNREHVLHLLDLALTQKPDLVCLPETFTTVSMPGMAADLVESIPGPTTDSIAQRAREHKCYVICPIKTQHDGINWNSAVIIGRQGEIVGVYDKIHPVTTSTDYTVMENGLMPGSDAPVFDLDFGRVGIQICFDAGFPESWQALADKGARLIFWPSAYNGGFPLQVYAYLHHVYVVSSVRTNSSRIIDPLGQILATTEPRINVIVRDINLDFCVCHYDFNYSIPDLIMAKYGDRVTIRSDHDSGHFLIEPNDATITIAQLQQEFGFESTFQYHQRHRDAYAHLREGKTPPPQTALHGNRPEYAKW
;
A
#
# COMPACT_ATOMS: atom_id res chain seq x y z
N MET A 1 -3.45 -2.23 -17.43
CA MET A 1 -2.42 -3.21 -17.00
C MET A 1 -2.46 -3.25 -15.49
N THR A 2 -2.37 -4.42 -14.88
CA THR A 2 -2.40 -4.57 -13.41
C THR A 2 -1.01 -4.71 -12.79
N ARG A 3 0.04 -4.64 -13.62
CA ARG A 3 1.45 -4.65 -13.18
C ARG A 3 2.00 -3.26 -13.10
N ALA A 4 2.74 -3.00 -12.03
CA ALA A 4 3.39 -1.72 -11.81
C ALA A 4 4.79 -1.93 -11.22
N ARG A 5 5.73 -1.13 -11.69
CA ARG A 5 7.06 -1.00 -11.13
C ARG A 5 7.03 0.07 -10.05
N ILE A 6 7.12 -0.32 -8.80
CA ILE A 6 7.00 0.57 -7.65
C ILE A 6 8.37 0.84 -7.06
N ALA A 7 8.67 2.12 -6.86
CA ALA A 7 9.85 2.58 -6.14
C ALA A 7 9.45 3.23 -4.82
N THR A 8 10.28 3.07 -3.82
CA THR A 8 10.18 3.79 -2.56
C THR A 8 11.53 4.28 -2.07
N ILE A 9 11.50 5.39 -1.35
CA ILE A 9 12.69 6.11 -0.91
C ILE A 9 12.78 6.08 0.62
N CYS A 10 14.03 6.02 1.12
CA CYS A 10 14.37 6.24 2.52
C CYS A 10 15.40 7.37 2.62
N GLN A 11 15.17 8.38 3.48
CA GLN A 11 16.14 9.46 3.72
C GLN A 11 17.35 8.99 4.57
N ASN A 12 17.25 7.83 5.24
CA ASN A 12 18.28 7.27 6.12
C ASN A 12 18.80 8.29 7.17
N GLY A 13 17.91 9.12 7.72
CA GLY A 13 18.24 10.12 8.73
C GLY A 13 19.02 11.32 8.22
N GLN A 14 19.12 11.51 6.90
CA GLN A 14 19.80 12.68 6.32
C GLN A 14 18.85 13.87 6.26
N PHE A 15 19.09 14.86 7.11
CA PHE A 15 18.28 16.08 7.23
C PHE A 15 19.19 17.31 7.16
N PHE A 16 18.64 18.40 6.61
CA PHE A 16 19.35 19.64 6.38
C PHE A 16 18.67 20.81 7.10
N SER A 17 19.35 21.94 7.16
CA SER A 17 18.91 23.08 7.95
C SER A 17 17.89 24.00 7.27
N THR A 18 17.57 23.78 6.00
CA THR A 18 16.55 24.57 5.28
C THR A 18 15.58 23.67 4.51
N VAL A 19 14.39 24.20 4.24
CA VAL A 19 13.37 23.55 3.41
C VAL A 19 13.91 23.22 2.02
N GLU A 20 14.63 24.16 1.41
CA GLU A 20 15.22 24.02 0.08
C GLU A 20 16.22 22.87 0.04
N GLN A 21 17.13 22.80 1.01
CA GLN A 21 18.13 21.72 1.07
C GLN A 21 17.49 20.35 1.29
N ASN A 22 16.47 20.25 2.14
CA ASN A 22 15.72 19.01 2.34
C ASN A 22 15.00 18.61 1.05
N ARG A 23 14.36 19.55 0.37
CA ARG A 23 13.70 19.33 -0.93
C ARG A 23 14.69 18.86 -1.99
N GLU A 24 15.81 19.56 -2.18
CA GLU A 24 16.84 19.20 -3.15
C GLU A 24 17.40 17.79 -2.91
N HIS A 25 17.64 17.44 -1.64
CA HIS A 25 18.10 16.10 -1.28
C HIS A 25 17.11 15.01 -1.71
N VAL A 26 15.82 15.18 -1.40
CA VAL A 26 14.83 14.17 -1.76
C VAL A 26 14.53 14.17 -3.26
N LEU A 27 14.61 15.32 -3.93
CA LEU A 27 14.53 15.38 -5.39
C LEU A 27 15.70 14.64 -6.05
N HIS A 28 16.93 14.72 -5.49
CA HIS A 28 18.04 13.90 -5.95
C HIS A 28 17.78 12.41 -5.79
N LEU A 29 17.21 11.96 -4.65
CA LEU A 29 16.82 10.57 -4.45
C LEU A 29 15.69 10.14 -5.40
N LEU A 30 14.75 11.04 -5.69
CA LEU A 30 13.72 10.82 -6.70
C LEU A 30 14.33 10.63 -8.10
N ASP A 31 15.30 11.48 -8.48
CA ASP A 31 15.99 11.38 -9.76
C ASP A 31 16.71 10.02 -9.88
N LEU A 32 17.34 9.52 -8.80
CA LEU A 32 17.92 8.17 -8.76
C LEU A 32 16.86 7.08 -8.94
N ALA A 33 15.70 7.20 -8.29
CA ALA A 33 14.59 6.25 -8.45
C ALA A 33 14.07 6.23 -9.89
N LEU A 34 13.92 7.39 -10.52
CA LEU A 34 13.40 7.56 -11.87
C LEU A 34 14.31 6.93 -12.95
N THR A 35 15.63 6.77 -12.69
CA THR A 35 16.52 6.01 -13.59
C THR A 35 16.08 4.55 -13.77
N GLN A 36 15.36 4.00 -12.79
CA GLN A 36 14.83 2.61 -12.82
C GLN A 36 13.49 2.51 -13.56
N LYS A 37 12.98 3.61 -14.12
CA LYS A 37 11.71 3.71 -14.86
C LYS A 37 10.51 3.14 -14.07
N PRO A 38 10.27 3.60 -12.84
CA PRO A 38 9.12 3.17 -12.05
C PRO A 38 7.82 3.73 -12.63
N ASP A 39 6.71 3.03 -12.38
CA ASP A 39 5.36 3.53 -12.64
C ASP A 39 4.91 4.51 -11.56
N LEU A 40 5.37 4.27 -10.31
CA LEU A 40 5.10 5.15 -9.18
C LEU A 40 6.28 5.17 -8.20
N VAL A 41 6.60 6.37 -7.69
CA VAL A 41 7.55 6.58 -6.60
C VAL A 41 6.82 7.17 -5.39
N CYS A 42 7.03 6.59 -4.19
CA CYS A 42 6.57 7.17 -2.93
C CYS A 42 7.73 7.86 -2.21
N LEU A 43 7.52 9.13 -1.82
CA LEU A 43 8.46 9.94 -1.04
C LEU A 43 8.16 9.86 0.47
N PRO A 44 9.13 10.16 1.36
CA PRO A 44 8.92 10.14 2.81
C PRO A 44 8.00 11.27 3.31
N GLU A 45 7.33 11.04 4.46
CA GLU A 45 6.44 12.01 5.11
C GLU A 45 7.13 13.35 5.39
N THR A 46 6.50 14.45 5.04
CA THR A 46 6.90 15.85 5.32
C THR A 46 8.39 16.11 5.12
N PHE A 47 8.97 15.51 4.10
CA PHE A 47 10.43 15.48 3.87
C PHE A 47 11.06 16.86 3.73
N THR A 48 10.30 17.88 3.28
CA THR A 48 10.79 19.26 3.12
C THR A 48 11.01 19.97 4.46
N THR A 49 10.23 19.60 5.48
CA THR A 49 10.17 20.32 6.76
C THR A 49 10.72 19.52 7.93
N VAL A 50 11.46 18.46 7.65
CA VAL A 50 12.10 17.65 8.70
C VAL A 50 13.06 18.49 9.52
N SER A 51 12.94 18.40 10.86
CA SER A 51 13.76 19.13 11.82
C SER A 51 13.67 20.67 11.74
N MET A 52 12.66 21.21 11.01
CA MET A 52 12.43 22.65 10.98
C MET A 52 11.71 23.08 12.25
N PRO A 53 12.19 24.11 12.96
CA PRO A 53 11.46 24.72 14.07
C PRO A 53 10.28 25.55 13.54
N GLY A 54 9.27 25.80 14.38
CA GLY A 54 8.17 26.70 14.08
C GLY A 54 6.81 26.04 14.07
N MET A 55 5.77 26.86 13.84
CA MET A 55 4.41 26.39 13.67
C MET A 55 4.19 25.83 12.26
N ALA A 56 3.19 24.99 12.11
CA ALA A 56 2.86 24.43 10.79
C ALA A 56 2.57 25.51 9.75
N ALA A 57 1.92 26.60 10.16
CA ALA A 57 1.58 27.73 9.29
C ALA A 57 2.80 28.39 8.60
N ASP A 58 3.98 28.30 9.21
CA ASP A 58 5.22 28.85 8.67
C ASP A 58 5.91 27.90 7.67
N LEU A 59 5.43 26.65 7.57
CA LEU A 59 6.10 25.55 6.90
C LEU A 59 5.22 24.84 5.84
N VAL A 60 4.02 25.36 5.60
CA VAL A 60 3.09 24.81 4.59
C VAL A 60 3.36 25.38 3.21
N GLU A 61 3.10 24.58 2.19
CA GLU A 61 3.10 25.00 0.79
C GLU A 61 1.67 24.96 0.23
N SER A 62 1.36 25.84 -0.73
CA SER A 62 0.13 25.72 -1.53
C SER A 62 0.18 24.47 -2.44
N ILE A 63 -0.97 24.04 -2.94
CA ILE A 63 -1.09 23.01 -3.98
C ILE A 63 -1.80 23.63 -5.19
N PRO A 64 -1.13 23.79 -6.37
CA PRO A 64 0.30 23.56 -6.62
C PRO A 64 1.22 24.54 -5.87
N GLY A 65 2.49 24.18 -5.71
CA GLY A 65 3.50 24.97 -5.04
C GLY A 65 4.92 24.49 -5.37
N PRO A 66 5.96 25.11 -4.80
CA PRO A 66 7.35 24.89 -5.24
C PRO A 66 7.79 23.44 -5.28
N THR A 67 7.37 22.65 -4.30
CA THR A 67 7.72 21.21 -4.23
C THR A 67 6.93 20.40 -5.23
N THR A 68 5.60 20.59 -5.30
CA THR A 68 4.76 19.86 -6.25
C THR A 68 5.08 20.21 -7.69
N ASP A 69 5.44 21.46 -8.01
CA ASP A 69 5.83 21.89 -9.36
C ASP A 69 7.14 21.23 -9.81
N SER A 70 8.14 21.17 -8.91
CA SER A 70 9.42 20.49 -9.17
C SER A 70 9.25 18.98 -9.41
N ILE A 71 8.30 18.35 -8.70
CA ILE A 71 7.96 16.94 -8.88
C ILE A 71 7.11 16.73 -10.13
N ALA A 72 6.16 17.63 -10.43
CA ALA A 72 5.32 17.57 -11.63
C ALA A 72 6.13 17.62 -12.92
N GLN A 73 7.22 18.38 -12.95
CA GLN A 73 8.15 18.38 -14.08
C GLN A 73 8.74 16.98 -14.28
N ARG A 74 9.28 16.35 -13.22
CA ARG A 74 9.90 15.02 -13.25
C ARG A 74 8.90 13.93 -13.61
N ALA A 75 7.70 13.98 -12.99
CA ALA A 75 6.61 13.07 -13.27
C ALA A 75 6.27 13.03 -14.77
N ARG A 76 6.19 14.22 -15.39
CA ARG A 76 5.90 14.40 -16.83
C ARG A 76 7.05 13.90 -17.71
N GLU A 77 8.30 14.23 -17.37
CA GLU A 77 9.48 13.82 -18.14
C GLU A 77 9.66 12.29 -18.14
N HIS A 78 9.39 11.64 -16.99
CA HIS A 78 9.58 10.21 -16.82
C HIS A 78 8.28 9.38 -16.96
N LYS A 79 7.12 10.03 -17.18
CA LYS A 79 5.78 9.42 -17.24
C LYS A 79 5.48 8.53 -16.02
N CYS A 80 5.79 9.03 -14.84
CA CYS A 80 5.74 8.33 -13.56
C CYS A 80 4.78 9.04 -12.61
N TYR A 81 3.98 8.29 -11.85
CA TYR A 81 3.27 8.86 -10.71
C TYR A 81 4.23 9.12 -9.55
N VAL A 82 4.00 10.19 -8.80
CA VAL A 82 4.77 10.45 -7.57
C VAL A 82 3.81 10.78 -6.43
N ILE A 83 3.95 10.08 -5.30
CA ILE A 83 3.30 10.45 -4.04
C ILE A 83 4.25 11.39 -3.30
N CYS A 84 3.80 12.63 -3.09
CA CYS A 84 4.52 13.74 -2.48
C CYS A 84 3.91 14.11 -1.13
N PRO A 85 4.42 13.56 -0.01
CA PRO A 85 3.91 13.84 1.32
C PRO A 85 4.61 15.09 1.90
N ILE A 86 3.88 16.20 1.97
CA ILE A 86 4.36 17.49 2.48
C ILE A 86 3.31 18.15 3.38
N LYS A 87 3.70 19.16 4.12
CA LYS A 87 2.74 20.05 4.79
C LYS A 87 2.16 21.00 3.76
N THR A 88 0.83 21.07 3.70
CA THR A 88 0.11 21.84 2.67
C THR A 88 -0.85 22.85 3.29
N GLN A 89 -1.18 23.87 2.52
CA GLN A 89 -2.32 24.72 2.78
C GLN A 89 -3.27 24.71 1.58
N HIS A 90 -4.48 24.27 1.80
CA HIS A 90 -5.57 24.38 0.83
C HIS A 90 -6.89 24.60 1.56
N ASP A 91 -7.83 25.27 0.91
CA ASP A 91 -9.11 25.69 1.49
C ASP A 91 -8.96 26.54 2.77
N GLY A 92 -7.83 27.24 2.92
CA GLY A 92 -7.50 28.08 4.07
C GLY A 92 -7.10 27.29 5.34
N ILE A 93 -6.87 25.97 5.22
CA ILE A 93 -6.54 25.06 6.31
C ILE A 93 -5.17 24.44 6.07
N ASN A 94 -4.43 24.16 7.14
CA ASN A 94 -3.12 23.53 7.09
C ASN A 94 -3.23 22.03 7.37
N TRP A 95 -2.57 21.21 6.52
CA TRP A 95 -2.67 19.76 6.54
C TRP A 95 -1.29 19.09 6.49
N ASN A 96 -1.22 17.83 6.93
CA ASN A 96 -0.18 16.89 6.53
C ASN A 96 -0.76 16.06 5.38
N SER A 97 -0.34 16.35 4.15
CA SER A 97 -0.97 15.79 2.96
C SER A 97 -0.02 14.94 2.13
N ALA A 98 -0.54 13.87 1.55
CA ALA A 98 0.11 13.16 0.46
C ALA A 98 -0.56 13.54 -0.86
N VAL A 99 0.14 14.32 -1.68
CA VAL A 99 -0.32 14.77 -2.99
C VAL A 99 0.10 13.74 -4.04
N ILE A 100 -0.86 13.21 -4.81
CA ILE A 100 -0.55 12.32 -5.94
C ILE A 100 -0.39 13.17 -7.19
N ILE A 101 0.80 13.11 -7.77
CA ILE A 101 1.14 13.78 -9.03
C ILE A 101 1.15 12.73 -10.13
N GLY A 102 0.39 12.97 -11.20
CA GLY A 102 0.18 12.08 -12.31
C GLY A 102 1.27 12.12 -13.37
N ARG A 103 1.18 11.19 -14.33
CA ARG A 103 2.17 11.01 -15.41
C ARG A 103 2.29 12.22 -16.38
N GLN A 104 1.33 13.14 -16.35
CA GLN A 104 1.35 14.39 -17.12
C GLN A 104 1.71 15.60 -16.25
N GLY A 105 2.05 15.38 -14.97
CA GLY A 105 2.35 16.41 -13.98
C GLY A 105 1.11 17.06 -13.36
N GLU A 106 -0.06 16.51 -13.59
CA GLU A 106 -1.32 16.95 -12.97
C GLU A 106 -1.44 16.45 -11.53
N ILE A 107 -2.22 17.14 -10.70
CA ILE A 107 -2.61 16.64 -9.39
C ILE A 107 -3.79 15.69 -9.58
N VAL A 108 -3.57 14.40 -9.32
CA VAL A 108 -4.58 13.33 -9.41
C VAL A 108 -5.48 13.33 -8.18
N GLY A 109 -4.92 13.63 -7.01
CA GLY A 109 -5.64 13.67 -5.76
C GLY A 109 -4.76 14.02 -4.57
N VAL A 110 -5.42 14.22 -3.44
CA VAL A 110 -4.78 14.56 -2.16
C VAL A 110 -5.37 13.69 -1.06
N TYR A 111 -4.54 13.14 -0.22
CA TYR A 111 -4.91 12.52 1.04
C TYR A 111 -4.43 13.40 2.18
N ASP A 112 -5.33 13.89 3.02
CA ASP A 112 -5.01 14.61 4.24
C ASP A 112 -5.02 13.65 5.42
N LYS A 113 -3.91 13.59 6.16
CA LYS A 113 -3.69 12.68 7.29
C LYS A 113 -4.85 12.73 8.28
N ILE A 114 -5.51 11.59 8.50
CA ILE A 114 -6.68 11.50 9.39
C ILE A 114 -6.26 11.63 10.85
N HIS A 115 -5.09 11.08 11.21
CA HIS A 115 -4.65 10.99 12.59
C HIS A 115 -3.31 11.71 12.79
N PRO A 116 -3.26 13.07 12.78
CA PRO A 116 -2.07 13.79 13.17
C PRO A 116 -1.81 13.62 14.67
N VAL A 117 -0.51 13.58 15.04
CA VAL A 117 -0.11 13.41 16.45
C VAL A 117 -0.34 14.70 17.24
N THR A 118 -0.90 14.60 18.46
CA THR A 118 -1.00 15.77 19.32
C THR A 118 0.37 16.31 19.74
N THR A 119 0.51 17.62 19.73
CA THR A 119 1.69 18.33 20.23
C THR A 119 1.38 19.20 21.46
N SER A 120 0.15 19.12 21.97
CA SER A 120 -0.28 19.77 23.21
C SER A 120 -0.82 18.75 24.21
N THR A 121 -0.67 19.04 25.49
CA THR A 121 -1.11 18.13 26.58
C THR A 121 -2.64 18.06 26.73
N ASP A 122 -3.35 19.05 26.24
CA ASP A 122 -4.82 19.17 26.25
C ASP A 122 -5.47 18.68 24.95
N TYR A 123 -4.67 18.13 24.03
CA TYR A 123 -5.11 17.64 22.72
C TYR A 123 -5.76 18.71 21.80
N THR A 124 -5.50 19.98 22.03
CA THR A 124 -6.05 21.05 21.19
C THR A 124 -5.20 21.40 19.98
N VAL A 125 -3.93 20.94 19.94
CA VAL A 125 -2.99 21.22 18.85
C VAL A 125 -2.40 19.92 18.30
N MET A 126 -2.61 19.67 17.02
CA MET A 126 -2.07 18.53 16.29
C MET A 126 -0.91 18.96 15.41
N GLU A 127 0.21 18.25 15.43
CA GLU A 127 1.42 18.47 14.61
C GLU A 127 1.78 19.96 14.43
N ASN A 128 1.76 20.72 15.54
CA ASN A 128 2.03 22.17 15.59
C ASN A 128 1.04 23.04 14.76
N GLY A 129 -0.23 22.62 14.63
CA GLY A 129 -1.29 23.41 14.00
C GLY A 129 -1.78 22.85 12.66
N LEU A 130 -1.65 21.55 12.43
CA LEU A 130 -2.28 20.85 11.31
C LEU A 130 -3.65 20.30 11.73
N MET A 131 -4.57 20.25 10.77
CA MET A 131 -5.92 19.71 10.98
C MET A 131 -5.96 18.22 10.68
N PRO A 132 -6.78 17.43 11.42
CA PRO A 132 -7.10 16.06 11.07
C PRO A 132 -7.96 15.98 9.82
N GLY A 133 -7.58 15.13 8.86
CA GLY A 133 -8.43 14.75 7.73
C GLY A 133 -9.66 13.94 8.17
N SER A 134 -10.63 13.78 7.31
CA SER A 134 -11.91 13.16 7.64
C SER A 134 -12.21 11.86 6.88
N ASP A 135 -11.45 11.54 5.83
CA ASP A 135 -11.70 10.37 4.98
C ASP A 135 -10.38 9.72 4.52
N ALA A 136 -10.48 8.41 4.25
CA ALA A 136 -9.44 7.63 3.58
C ALA A 136 -9.90 7.35 2.13
N PRO A 137 -9.61 8.25 1.17
CA PRO A 137 -9.95 8.05 -0.23
C PRO A 137 -9.07 6.97 -0.86
N VAL A 138 -9.61 6.33 -1.89
CA VAL A 138 -8.84 5.51 -2.83
C VAL A 138 -8.69 6.26 -4.15
N PHE A 139 -7.60 5.97 -4.87
CA PHE A 139 -7.27 6.64 -6.11
C PHE A 139 -7.12 5.59 -7.21
N ASP A 140 -7.86 5.79 -8.31
CA ASP A 140 -7.78 4.91 -9.48
C ASP A 140 -6.65 5.40 -10.40
N LEU A 141 -5.54 4.66 -10.41
CA LEU A 141 -4.41 4.88 -11.32
C LEU A 141 -4.52 3.93 -12.52
N ASP A 142 -3.74 4.16 -13.57
CA ASP A 142 -3.81 3.37 -14.80
C ASP A 142 -3.41 1.89 -14.65
N PHE A 143 -2.75 1.53 -13.55
CA PHE A 143 -2.36 0.16 -13.21
C PHE A 143 -3.21 -0.46 -12.07
N GLY A 144 -4.06 0.32 -11.40
CA GLY A 144 -4.94 -0.19 -10.34
C GLY A 144 -5.26 0.82 -9.25
N ARG A 145 -6.07 0.38 -8.30
CA ARG A 145 -6.56 1.21 -7.20
C ARG A 145 -5.58 1.21 -6.03
N VAL A 146 -5.22 2.41 -5.57
CA VAL A 146 -4.28 2.61 -4.46
C VAL A 146 -4.92 3.37 -3.30
N GLY A 147 -4.42 3.13 -2.09
CA GLY A 147 -4.73 3.89 -0.89
C GLY A 147 -3.47 4.53 -0.30
N ILE A 148 -3.66 5.49 0.59
CA ILE A 148 -2.57 6.13 1.33
C ILE A 148 -2.94 6.21 2.80
N GLN A 149 -1.96 5.95 3.66
CA GLN A 149 -2.00 6.22 5.11
C GLN A 149 -0.69 6.89 5.49
N ILE A 150 -0.69 7.84 6.43
CA ILE A 150 0.52 8.57 6.80
C ILE A 150 0.88 8.29 8.27
N CYS A 151 2.08 7.74 8.49
CA CYS A 151 2.75 7.66 9.79
C CYS A 151 1.83 7.13 10.91
N PHE A 152 1.32 8.01 11.77
CA PHE A 152 0.50 7.66 12.94
C PHE A 152 -0.84 7.01 12.58
N ASP A 153 -1.30 7.10 11.34
CA ASP A 153 -2.47 6.32 10.86
C ASP A 153 -2.27 4.80 11.02
N ALA A 154 -1.02 4.32 11.17
CA ALA A 154 -0.74 2.93 11.48
C ALA A 154 -1.29 2.45 12.84
N GLY A 155 -1.66 3.37 13.72
CA GLY A 155 -2.29 3.06 15.01
C GLY A 155 -3.81 2.83 14.94
N PHE A 156 -4.45 3.03 13.77
CA PHE A 156 -5.91 3.08 13.59
C PHE A 156 -6.37 2.07 12.53
N PRO A 157 -6.64 0.80 12.92
CA PRO A 157 -6.97 -0.28 11.99
C PRO A 157 -8.18 0.00 11.10
N GLU A 158 -9.15 0.79 11.58
CA GLU A 158 -10.37 1.13 10.86
C GLU A 158 -10.13 1.89 9.55
N SER A 159 -9.11 2.73 9.48
CA SER A 159 -8.76 3.45 8.25
C SER A 159 -8.13 2.54 7.20
N TRP A 160 -7.36 1.53 7.63
CA TRP A 160 -6.81 0.49 6.75
C TRP A 160 -7.89 -0.43 6.21
N GLN A 161 -8.84 -0.84 7.08
CA GLN A 161 -10.00 -1.61 6.66
C GLN A 161 -10.84 -0.84 5.63
N ALA A 162 -11.08 0.46 5.86
CA ALA A 162 -11.84 1.30 4.94
C ALA A 162 -11.20 1.37 3.55
N LEU A 163 -9.87 1.45 3.45
CA LEU A 163 -9.16 1.41 2.16
C LEU A 163 -9.32 0.06 1.46
N ALA A 164 -9.20 -1.04 2.20
CA ALA A 164 -9.38 -2.39 1.66
C ALA A 164 -10.83 -2.61 1.19
N ASP A 165 -11.83 -2.18 1.95
CA ASP A 165 -13.26 -2.26 1.60
C ASP A 165 -13.60 -1.43 0.35
N LYS A 166 -12.91 -0.30 0.15
CA LYS A 166 -12.99 0.52 -1.07
C LYS A 166 -12.22 -0.09 -2.25
N GLY A 167 -11.59 -1.27 -2.06
CA GLY A 167 -10.91 -2.03 -3.10
C GLY A 167 -9.47 -1.62 -3.40
N ALA A 168 -8.78 -0.94 -2.49
CA ALA A 168 -7.35 -0.72 -2.62
C ALA A 168 -6.60 -2.05 -2.63
N ARG A 169 -5.71 -2.24 -3.60
CA ARG A 169 -4.84 -3.42 -3.73
C ARG A 169 -3.40 -3.12 -3.32
N LEU A 170 -3.07 -1.85 -3.21
CA LEU A 170 -1.77 -1.32 -2.83
C LEU A 170 -1.98 -0.11 -1.93
N ILE A 171 -1.37 -0.13 -0.75
CA ILE A 171 -1.43 0.98 0.21
C ILE A 171 -0.03 1.52 0.41
N PHE A 172 0.15 2.82 0.20
CA PHE A 172 1.38 3.53 0.49
C PHE A 172 1.35 4.11 1.91
N TRP A 173 2.49 4.03 2.59
CA TRP A 173 2.62 4.52 3.95
C TRP A 173 3.90 5.37 4.11
N PRO A 174 3.87 6.64 3.68
CA PRO A 174 4.94 7.59 4.00
C PRO A 174 4.96 7.90 5.50
N SER A 175 6.17 7.94 6.09
CA SER A 175 6.28 8.07 7.54
C SER A 175 7.61 8.66 8.02
N ALA A 176 7.60 9.10 9.29
CA ALA A 176 8.78 9.49 10.03
C ALA A 176 9.63 8.29 10.48
N TYR A 177 9.02 7.14 10.70
CA TYR A 177 9.63 5.92 11.26
C TYR A 177 9.25 4.68 10.44
N ASN A 178 9.88 3.52 10.72
CA ASN A 178 9.77 2.35 9.85
C ASN A 178 8.49 1.50 10.02
N GLY A 179 7.60 1.83 10.95
CA GLY A 179 6.32 1.14 11.17
C GLY A 179 6.41 -0.28 11.74
N GLY A 180 7.54 -0.93 11.60
CA GLY A 180 7.76 -2.27 12.16
C GLY A 180 6.81 -3.36 11.66
N PHE A 181 6.46 -4.28 12.55
CA PHE A 181 5.58 -5.43 12.28
C PHE A 181 4.12 -5.07 11.95
N PRO A 182 3.50 -4.00 12.52
CA PRO A 182 2.13 -3.62 12.15
C PRO A 182 1.87 -3.50 10.65
N LEU A 183 2.82 -3.02 9.85
CA LEU A 183 2.63 -2.93 8.39
C LEU A 183 2.48 -4.30 7.72
N GLN A 184 3.21 -5.32 8.22
CA GLN A 184 3.07 -6.70 7.76
C GLN A 184 1.70 -7.28 8.15
N VAL A 185 1.22 -6.95 9.36
CA VAL A 185 -0.12 -7.35 9.83
C VAL A 185 -1.21 -6.77 8.94
N TYR A 186 -1.15 -5.48 8.57
CA TYR A 186 -2.13 -4.88 7.67
C TYR A 186 -2.09 -5.48 6.27
N ALA A 187 -0.89 -5.71 5.72
CA ALA A 187 -0.74 -6.37 4.44
C ALA A 187 -1.40 -7.76 4.44
N TYR A 188 -1.15 -8.55 5.49
CA TYR A 188 -1.71 -9.90 5.67
C TYR A 188 -3.23 -9.88 5.90
N LEU A 189 -3.74 -9.06 6.83
CA LEU A 189 -5.15 -9.04 7.19
C LEU A 189 -6.06 -8.58 6.05
N HIS A 190 -5.58 -7.62 5.26
CA HIS A 190 -6.36 -7.04 4.17
C HIS A 190 -6.00 -7.59 2.80
N HIS A 191 -5.01 -8.49 2.72
CA HIS A 191 -4.49 -9.03 1.47
C HIS A 191 -4.20 -7.92 0.45
N VAL A 192 -3.36 -6.96 0.84
CA VAL A 192 -2.93 -5.84 0.01
C VAL A 192 -1.40 -5.76 0.01
N TYR A 193 -0.81 -5.18 -1.04
CA TYR A 193 0.58 -4.74 -0.95
C TYR A 193 0.66 -3.51 -0.04
N VAL A 194 1.72 -3.43 0.77
CA VAL A 194 2.03 -2.23 1.56
C VAL A 194 3.42 -1.75 1.20
N VAL A 195 3.54 -0.46 0.89
CA VAL A 195 4.81 0.18 0.54
C VAL A 195 5.07 1.34 1.48
N SER A 196 6.07 1.21 2.33
CA SER A 196 6.48 2.31 3.22
C SER A 196 7.57 3.15 2.57
N SER A 197 7.53 4.48 2.85
CA SER A 197 8.58 5.43 2.49
C SER A 197 8.91 6.27 3.71
N VAL A 198 10.13 6.14 4.26
CA VAL A 198 10.40 6.64 5.60
C VAL A 198 11.61 7.58 5.68
N ARG A 199 11.58 8.48 6.68
CA ARG A 199 12.66 9.43 6.90
C ARG A 199 13.88 8.81 7.57
N THR A 200 13.70 7.82 8.44
CA THR A 200 14.77 7.28 9.29
C THR A 200 15.49 6.11 8.66
N ASN A 201 14.90 4.93 8.66
CA ASN A 201 15.54 3.72 8.15
C ASN A 201 14.50 2.68 7.73
N SER A 202 14.85 1.84 6.77
CA SER A 202 14.11 0.64 6.38
C SER A 202 12.73 0.89 5.77
N SER A 203 12.68 1.66 4.67
CA SER A 203 11.52 1.62 3.76
C SER A 203 11.35 0.22 3.21
N ARG A 204 10.11 -0.26 3.06
CA ARG A 204 9.81 -1.65 2.73
C ARG A 204 8.75 -1.76 1.64
N ILE A 205 8.82 -2.85 0.90
CA ILE A 205 7.74 -3.35 0.04
C ILE A 205 7.31 -4.69 0.62
N ILE A 206 6.04 -4.82 0.99
CA ILE A 206 5.44 -5.95 1.69
C ILE A 206 4.34 -6.52 0.81
N ASP A 207 4.27 -7.84 0.68
CA ASP A 207 3.28 -8.54 -0.13
C ASP A 207 1.97 -8.84 0.63
N PRO A 208 0.91 -9.30 -0.07
CA PRO A 208 -0.38 -9.65 0.53
C PRO A 208 -0.36 -10.82 1.53
N LEU A 209 0.74 -11.53 1.68
CA LEU A 209 0.98 -12.52 2.73
C LEU A 209 1.72 -11.93 3.94
N GLY A 210 2.00 -10.60 3.95
CA GLY A 210 2.75 -9.94 5.01
C GLY A 210 4.27 -10.14 4.92
N GLN A 211 4.79 -10.72 3.82
CA GLN A 211 6.22 -10.98 3.64
C GLN A 211 6.94 -9.75 3.08
N ILE A 212 8.11 -9.44 3.62
CA ILE A 212 8.93 -8.32 3.13
C ILE A 212 9.65 -8.76 1.85
N LEU A 213 9.29 -8.14 0.72
CA LEU A 213 9.90 -8.40 -0.58
C LEU A 213 11.20 -7.64 -0.81
N ALA A 214 11.30 -6.45 -0.23
CA ALA A 214 12.49 -5.60 -0.30
C ALA A 214 12.51 -4.61 0.85
N THR A 215 13.72 -4.22 1.26
CA THR A 215 13.95 -3.17 2.26
C THR A 215 15.14 -2.29 1.85
N THR A 216 15.06 -0.98 2.14
CA THR A 216 16.21 -0.09 2.03
C THR A 216 17.20 -0.35 3.18
N GLU A 217 18.46 -0.04 2.95
CA GLU A 217 19.55 -0.23 3.90
C GLU A 217 20.33 1.09 4.10
N PRO A 218 21.21 1.20 5.10
CA PRO A 218 21.89 2.47 5.42
C PRO A 218 22.64 3.15 4.27
N ARG A 219 22.94 2.45 3.17
CA ARG A 219 23.59 2.98 1.98
C ARG A 219 22.77 2.80 0.70
N ILE A 220 21.55 2.28 0.84
CA ILE A 220 20.61 2.02 -0.27
C ILE A 220 19.33 2.76 0.03
N ASN A 221 19.24 4.00 -0.45
CA ASN A 221 18.10 4.88 -0.21
C ASN A 221 16.88 4.55 -1.07
N VAL A 222 17.04 3.81 -2.16
CA VAL A 222 15.99 3.52 -3.14
C VAL A 222 15.89 2.02 -3.37
N ILE A 223 14.69 1.48 -3.28
CA ILE A 223 14.38 0.12 -3.72
C ILE A 223 13.25 0.15 -4.74
N VAL A 224 13.29 -0.80 -5.66
CA VAL A 224 12.31 -0.93 -6.75
C VAL A 224 11.87 -2.39 -6.86
N ARG A 225 10.57 -2.62 -7.07
CA ARG A 225 9.99 -3.95 -7.35
C ARG A 225 8.87 -3.84 -8.37
N ASP A 226 8.84 -4.82 -9.25
CA ASP A 226 7.64 -5.08 -10.07
C ASP A 226 6.65 -5.86 -9.20
N ILE A 227 5.41 -5.37 -9.13
CA ILE A 227 4.29 -6.00 -8.42
C ILE A 227 3.13 -6.22 -9.38
N ASN A 228 2.31 -7.21 -9.11
CA ASN A 228 1.09 -7.46 -9.86
C ASN A 228 -0.12 -7.25 -8.95
N LEU A 229 -1.03 -6.36 -9.30
CA LEU A 229 -2.26 -6.10 -8.56
C LEU A 229 -3.41 -7.04 -8.95
N ASP A 230 -3.23 -7.87 -10.00
CA ASP A 230 -4.11 -9.00 -10.30
C ASP A 230 -3.57 -10.26 -9.62
N PHE A 231 -3.91 -10.43 -8.36
CA PHE A 231 -3.49 -11.58 -7.54
C PHE A 231 -4.67 -12.12 -6.74
N CYS A 232 -4.55 -13.33 -6.21
CA CYS A 232 -5.51 -13.91 -5.26
C CYS A 232 -4.79 -14.58 -4.11
N VAL A 233 -5.18 -14.24 -2.87
CA VAL A 233 -4.79 -15.01 -1.69
C VAL A 233 -5.88 -16.02 -1.40
N CYS A 234 -5.50 -17.30 -1.29
CA CYS A 234 -6.36 -18.43 -1.04
C CYS A 234 -5.97 -19.12 0.26
N HIS A 235 -6.96 -19.66 0.98
CA HIS A 235 -6.72 -20.60 2.06
C HIS A 235 -6.57 -22.01 1.49
N TYR A 236 -5.72 -22.87 2.07
CA TYR A 236 -5.54 -24.23 1.59
C TYR A 236 -6.79 -25.11 1.74
N ASP A 237 -7.62 -24.84 2.76
CA ASP A 237 -8.88 -25.57 2.93
C ASP A 237 -9.76 -25.41 1.69
N PHE A 238 -10.23 -26.52 1.16
CA PHE A 238 -11.00 -26.64 -0.08
C PHE A 238 -10.31 -26.15 -1.38
N ASN A 239 -9.05 -25.69 -1.29
CA ASN A 239 -8.21 -25.31 -2.43
C ASN A 239 -6.91 -26.14 -2.49
N TYR A 240 -6.79 -27.23 -1.72
CA TYR A 240 -5.53 -27.93 -1.50
C TYR A 240 -4.82 -28.38 -2.78
N SER A 241 -5.58 -28.85 -3.80
CA SER A 241 -5.01 -29.29 -5.09
C SER A 241 -4.79 -28.15 -6.11
N ILE A 242 -5.26 -26.93 -5.83
CA ILE A 242 -5.22 -25.82 -6.78
C ILE A 242 -3.80 -25.43 -7.20
N PRO A 243 -2.82 -25.32 -6.28
CA PRO A 243 -1.44 -25.00 -6.66
C PRO A 243 -0.89 -25.98 -7.70
N ASP A 244 -1.03 -27.28 -7.50
CA ASP A 244 -0.52 -28.30 -8.40
C ASP A 244 -1.22 -28.29 -9.76
N LEU A 245 -2.55 -28.08 -9.77
CA LEU A 245 -3.32 -28.00 -11.01
C LEU A 245 -2.92 -26.81 -11.87
N ILE A 246 -2.74 -25.63 -11.25
CA ILE A 246 -2.29 -24.42 -11.96
C ILE A 246 -0.86 -24.60 -12.46
N MET A 247 0.05 -25.10 -11.62
CA MET A 247 1.44 -25.33 -12.01
C MET A 247 1.57 -26.34 -13.16
N ALA A 248 0.79 -27.43 -13.12
CA ALA A 248 0.81 -28.43 -14.19
C ALA A 248 0.36 -27.86 -15.56
N LYS A 249 -0.58 -26.90 -15.57
CA LYS A 249 -1.11 -26.33 -16.81
C LYS A 249 -0.35 -25.10 -17.29
N TYR A 250 0.02 -24.21 -16.38
CA TYR A 250 0.54 -22.88 -16.72
C TYR A 250 2.05 -22.74 -16.50
N GLY A 251 2.67 -23.61 -15.69
CA GLY A 251 4.10 -23.56 -15.40
C GLY A 251 4.54 -22.19 -14.85
N ASP A 252 5.59 -21.63 -15.41
CA ASP A 252 6.16 -20.34 -15.06
C ASP A 252 5.31 -19.11 -15.44
N ARG A 253 4.22 -19.32 -16.19
CA ARG A 253 3.26 -18.26 -16.55
C ARG A 253 2.40 -17.78 -15.36
N VAL A 254 2.38 -18.54 -14.26
CA VAL A 254 1.71 -18.19 -13.01
C VAL A 254 2.66 -18.48 -11.86
N THR A 255 2.90 -17.49 -11.00
CA THR A 255 3.63 -17.67 -9.75
C THR A 255 2.67 -18.07 -8.64
N ILE A 256 3.04 -19.10 -7.89
CA ILE A 256 2.37 -19.48 -6.64
C ILE A 256 3.38 -19.38 -5.51
N ARG A 257 3.04 -18.61 -4.48
CA ARG A 257 3.83 -18.51 -3.25
C ARG A 257 3.03 -19.05 -2.08
N SER A 258 3.59 -19.98 -1.34
CA SER A 258 2.97 -20.61 -0.19
C SER A 258 3.45 -19.95 1.10
N ASP A 259 2.54 -19.66 1.98
CA ASP A 259 2.77 -19.45 3.41
C ASP A 259 2.09 -20.59 4.18
N HIS A 260 2.81 -21.69 4.29
CA HIS A 260 2.27 -22.92 4.85
C HIS A 260 1.87 -22.77 6.32
N ASP A 261 2.61 -21.99 7.09
CA ASP A 261 2.38 -21.81 8.52
C ASP A 261 1.07 -21.07 8.79
N SER A 262 0.69 -20.12 7.92
CA SER A 262 -0.60 -19.42 8.00
C SER A 262 -1.74 -20.14 7.28
N GLY A 263 -1.46 -21.22 6.55
CA GLY A 263 -2.45 -21.96 5.76
C GLY A 263 -2.85 -21.26 4.47
N HIS A 264 -2.08 -20.30 3.96
CA HIS A 264 -2.40 -19.50 2.80
C HIS A 264 -1.41 -19.71 1.64
N PHE A 265 -1.87 -19.39 0.44
CA PHE A 265 -1.03 -19.24 -0.74
C PHE A 265 -1.51 -18.09 -1.61
N LEU A 266 -0.57 -17.48 -2.32
CA LEU A 266 -0.80 -16.37 -3.23
C LEU A 266 -0.63 -16.86 -4.68
N ILE A 267 -1.59 -16.53 -5.54
CA ILE A 267 -1.56 -16.77 -6.98
C ILE A 267 -1.35 -15.44 -7.67
N GLU A 268 -0.34 -15.36 -8.54
CA GLU A 268 -0.02 -14.17 -9.34
C GLU A 268 0.23 -14.57 -10.80
N PRO A 269 -0.61 -14.17 -11.78
CA PRO A 269 -0.31 -14.36 -13.19
C PRO A 269 0.96 -13.62 -13.60
N ASN A 270 1.90 -14.30 -14.27
CA ASN A 270 3.11 -13.69 -14.86
C ASN A 270 2.90 -13.23 -16.30
N ASP A 271 1.90 -13.78 -16.96
CA ASP A 271 1.54 -13.50 -18.33
C ASP A 271 0.34 -12.55 -18.38
N ALA A 272 0.45 -11.47 -19.15
CA ALA A 272 -0.62 -10.46 -19.28
C ALA A 272 -1.90 -10.99 -19.93
N THR A 273 -1.85 -12.17 -20.55
CA THR A 273 -3.02 -12.84 -21.15
C THR A 273 -3.78 -13.72 -20.17
N ILE A 274 -3.27 -13.89 -18.96
CA ILE A 274 -3.88 -14.68 -17.89
C ILE A 274 -4.34 -13.72 -16.79
N THR A 275 -5.57 -13.91 -16.31
CA THR A 275 -6.13 -13.15 -15.19
C THR A 275 -6.57 -14.08 -14.07
N ILE A 276 -6.61 -13.56 -12.84
CA ILE A 276 -7.16 -14.30 -11.69
C ILE A 276 -8.60 -14.72 -11.95
N ALA A 277 -9.42 -13.88 -12.58
CA ALA A 277 -10.80 -14.21 -12.90
C ALA A 277 -10.91 -15.42 -13.84
N GLN A 278 -10.04 -15.51 -14.87
CA GLN A 278 -9.97 -16.67 -15.75
C GLN A 278 -9.53 -17.93 -15.01
N LEU A 279 -8.51 -17.82 -14.15
CA LEU A 279 -8.06 -18.95 -13.34
C LEU A 279 -9.13 -19.43 -12.37
N GLN A 280 -9.86 -18.52 -11.72
CA GLN A 280 -11.00 -18.88 -10.86
C GLN A 280 -12.12 -19.57 -11.62
N GLN A 281 -12.47 -19.06 -12.79
CA GLN A 281 -13.49 -19.69 -13.65
C GLN A 281 -13.06 -21.11 -14.09
N GLU A 282 -11.80 -21.29 -14.40
CA GLU A 282 -11.29 -22.57 -14.91
C GLU A 282 -11.11 -23.61 -13.82
N PHE A 283 -10.54 -23.24 -12.68
CA PHE A 283 -10.18 -24.20 -11.62
C PHE A 283 -11.18 -24.22 -10.45
N GLY A 284 -12.12 -23.27 -10.38
CA GLY A 284 -13.17 -23.26 -9.37
C GLY A 284 -12.69 -22.97 -7.95
N PHE A 285 -11.52 -22.33 -7.76
CA PHE A 285 -11.04 -21.97 -6.43
C PHE A 285 -11.69 -20.70 -5.87
N GLU A 286 -11.67 -20.58 -4.55
CA GLU A 286 -12.16 -19.40 -3.83
C GLU A 286 -11.00 -18.64 -3.16
N SER A 287 -11.13 -17.31 -3.08
CA SER A 287 -10.23 -16.49 -2.27
C SER A 287 -10.47 -16.71 -0.78
N THR A 288 -9.50 -16.34 0.05
CA THR A 288 -9.66 -16.36 1.52
C THR A 288 -10.87 -15.55 1.97
N PHE A 289 -11.16 -14.40 1.34
CA PHE A 289 -12.35 -13.60 1.69
C PHE A 289 -13.66 -14.31 1.33
N GLN A 290 -13.73 -14.97 0.17
CA GLN A 290 -14.89 -15.78 -0.22
C GLN A 290 -15.08 -16.97 0.72
N TYR A 291 -13.98 -17.65 1.07
CA TYR A 291 -13.98 -18.75 2.04
C TYR A 291 -14.50 -18.29 3.41
N HIS A 292 -14.00 -17.19 3.96
CA HIS A 292 -14.47 -16.65 5.23
C HIS A 292 -15.92 -16.16 5.16
N GLN A 293 -16.36 -15.55 4.06
CA GLN A 293 -17.74 -15.09 3.91
C GLN A 293 -18.70 -16.28 3.90
N ARG A 294 -18.38 -17.32 3.16
CA ARG A 294 -19.18 -18.54 3.15
C ARG A 294 -19.34 -19.17 4.54
N HIS A 295 -18.30 -19.12 5.37
CA HIS A 295 -18.38 -19.56 6.75
C HIS A 295 -19.26 -18.66 7.62
N ARG A 296 -19.15 -17.34 7.48
CA ARG A 296 -20.04 -16.40 8.18
C ARG A 296 -21.51 -16.65 7.85
N ASP A 297 -21.82 -16.89 6.58
CA ASP A 297 -23.17 -17.20 6.11
C ASP A 297 -23.66 -18.53 6.71
N ALA A 298 -22.82 -19.55 6.73
CA ALA A 298 -23.14 -20.83 7.37
C ALA A 298 -23.40 -20.68 8.87
N TYR A 299 -22.59 -19.91 9.58
CA TYR A 299 -22.78 -19.65 11.02
C TYR A 299 -24.09 -18.88 11.27
N ALA A 300 -24.46 -17.93 10.41
CA ALA A 300 -25.74 -17.21 10.51
C ALA A 300 -26.93 -18.18 10.39
N HIS A 301 -26.94 -19.05 9.37
CA HIS A 301 -27.95 -20.08 9.19
C HIS A 301 -28.09 -21.00 10.41
N LEU A 302 -26.97 -21.52 10.92
CA LEU A 302 -26.97 -22.41 12.10
C LEU A 302 -27.51 -21.73 13.35
N ARG A 303 -27.18 -20.46 13.58
CA ARG A 303 -27.72 -19.70 14.72
C ARG A 303 -29.23 -19.48 14.64
N GLU A 304 -29.78 -19.45 13.42
CA GLU A 304 -31.21 -19.37 13.17
C GLU A 304 -31.91 -20.74 13.13
N GLY A 305 -31.21 -21.84 13.39
CA GLY A 305 -31.72 -23.20 13.30
C GLY A 305 -32.01 -23.66 11.87
N LYS A 306 -31.41 -23.03 10.87
CA LYS A 306 -31.57 -23.36 9.45
C LYS A 306 -30.38 -24.21 8.96
N THR A 307 -30.61 -25.00 7.92
CA THR A 307 -29.51 -25.73 7.25
C THR A 307 -28.71 -24.77 6.39
N PRO A 308 -27.37 -24.69 6.56
CA PRO A 308 -26.53 -23.92 5.69
C PRO A 308 -26.55 -24.42 4.25
N PRO A 309 -26.30 -23.56 3.25
CA PRO A 309 -26.08 -23.98 1.88
C PRO A 309 -24.94 -25.00 1.79
N PRO A 310 -25.02 -25.99 0.90
CA PRO A 310 -23.93 -26.97 0.74
C PRO A 310 -22.66 -26.29 0.24
N GLN A 311 -21.53 -26.88 0.63
CA GLN A 311 -20.22 -26.46 0.12
C GLN A 311 -20.13 -26.75 -1.39
N THR A 312 -19.77 -25.75 -2.17
CA THR A 312 -19.62 -25.84 -3.63
C THR A 312 -18.18 -25.91 -4.13
N ALA A 313 -17.20 -25.71 -3.25
CA ALA A 313 -15.78 -25.86 -3.63
C ALA A 313 -15.45 -27.31 -3.94
N LEU A 314 -14.83 -27.52 -5.11
CA LEU A 314 -14.61 -28.85 -5.69
C LEU A 314 -13.29 -29.51 -5.26
N HIS A 315 -12.40 -28.76 -4.62
CA HIS A 315 -11.01 -29.15 -4.41
C HIS A 315 -10.71 -29.52 -2.95
N GLY A 316 -11.44 -30.39 -2.40
CA GLY A 316 -11.37 -31.00 -1.08
C GLY A 316 -10.24 -30.58 -0.10
N ASN A 317 -10.40 -30.96 1.14
CA ASN A 317 -9.37 -30.79 2.16
C ASN A 317 -8.19 -31.75 1.94
N ARG A 318 -7.09 -31.50 2.65
CA ARG A 318 -6.00 -32.48 2.74
C ARG A 318 -6.54 -33.84 3.16
N PRO A 319 -6.02 -34.92 2.57
CA PRO A 319 -6.42 -36.28 2.99
C PRO A 319 -6.31 -36.52 4.48
N GLU A 320 -5.36 -35.86 5.16
CA GLU A 320 -5.16 -35.94 6.59
C GLU A 320 -6.32 -35.30 7.39
N TYR A 321 -6.97 -34.28 6.87
CA TYR A 321 -8.11 -33.61 7.52
C TYR A 321 -9.45 -34.27 7.25
N ALA A 322 -9.53 -35.15 6.26
CA ALA A 322 -10.72 -35.97 6.04
C ALA A 322 -10.98 -37.01 7.12
N LYS A 323 -10.15 -37.02 8.16
CA LYS A 323 -10.26 -37.96 9.30
C LYS A 323 -10.67 -37.29 10.59
N TRP A 324 -11.01 -36.01 10.59
CA TRP A 324 -11.53 -35.29 11.78
C TRP A 324 -13.04 -35.21 11.79
#